data_a6b8ef66dfa435946fb79b7f3cb4948f
#
_entry.id   a6b8ef66dfa435946fb79b7f3cb4948f
#
_cell.length_a   1.000
_cell.length_b   1.000
_cell.length_c   1.000
_cell.angle_alpha   90.00
_cell.angle_beta   90.00
_cell.angle_gamma   90.00
#
_symmetry.space_group_name_H-M   'P 1'
#
loop_
_entity.id
_entity.type
_entity.pdbx_description
1 polymer ?
#
loop_
_entity_poly.entity_id
_entity_poly.type
_entity_poly.pdbx_seq_one_letter_code
_entity_poly.pdbx_strand_id
1 'polypeptide(L)'
;NMWLFKPLVLNIYSKSAAGDAMIRTTMVPTIINGGNKANVIPNIVKATINLRLLPGTSIQDAVDHVEKSINNPIVKISIQPGAVEASEVSPINNEVFKNFKKNIESHFDQAVVSPFLMIGGTDSRHFNIVSENIYKFSPMIDPEGFHGVNEQLDLKDYNKTIGFYVDFIKGL
;
A
#
# COMPACT_ATOMS: atom_id res chain seq x y z
N ASN A 1 12.14 21.86 6.13
CA ASN A 1 11.76 22.76 5.00
C ASN A 1 10.99 21.99 3.90
N MET A 2 10.15 21.00 4.29
CA MET A 2 9.34 20.20 3.34
C MET A 2 8.42 21.06 2.45
N TRP A 3 7.90 22.17 2.98
CA TRP A 3 7.03 23.08 2.22
C TRP A 3 7.72 23.63 0.95
N LEU A 4 9.04 23.91 1.02
CA LEU A 4 9.83 24.43 -0.10
C LEU A 4 10.13 23.33 -1.14
N PHE A 5 10.45 22.12 -0.66
CA PHE A 5 10.88 21.01 -1.52
C PHE A 5 9.74 20.11 -1.96
N LYS A 6 8.52 20.31 -1.43
CA LYS A 6 7.35 19.48 -1.78
C LYS A 6 7.14 19.28 -3.30
N PRO A 7 7.16 20.34 -4.15
CA PRO A 7 6.98 20.16 -5.58
C PRO A 7 8.07 19.30 -6.23
N LEU A 8 9.31 19.48 -5.79
CA LEU A 8 10.45 18.69 -6.28
C LEU A 8 10.32 17.21 -5.90
N VAL A 9 9.98 16.93 -4.64
CA VAL A 9 9.77 15.56 -4.13
C VAL A 9 8.62 14.89 -4.89
N LEU A 10 7.48 15.55 -5.03
CA LEU A 10 6.34 15.02 -5.78
C LEU A 10 6.71 14.74 -7.24
N ASN A 11 7.48 15.62 -7.89
CA ASN A 11 7.94 15.39 -9.26
C ASN A 11 8.89 14.19 -9.36
N ILE A 12 9.77 13.97 -8.38
CA ILE A 12 10.66 12.80 -8.36
C ILE A 12 9.84 11.52 -8.20
N TYR A 13 8.96 11.46 -7.22
CA TYR A 13 8.13 10.28 -6.96
C TYR A 13 7.18 9.95 -8.12
N SER A 14 6.59 10.94 -8.77
CA SER A 14 5.67 10.74 -9.90
C SER A 14 6.32 10.13 -11.16
N LYS A 15 7.66 10.05 -11.22
CA LYS A 15 8.37 9.48 -12.37
C LYS A 15 8.38 7.95 -12.42
N SER A 16 8.03 7.28 -11.34
CA SER A 16 7.93 5.82 -11.29
C SER A 16 6.53 5.40 -10.83
N ALA A 17 6.03 4.27 -11.34
CA ALA A 17 4.71 3.76 -10.96
C ALA A 17 4.58 3.51 -9.44
N ALA A 18 5.62 2.94 -8.83
CA ALA A 18 5.66 2.71 -7.39
C ALA A 18 5.69 4.02 -6.58
N GLY A 19 6.53 4.97 -6.99
CA GLY A 19 6.62 6.29 -6.36
C GLY A 19 5.29 7.06 -6.47
N ASP A 20 4.67 7.04 -7.64
CA ASP A 20 3.39 7.70 -7.87
C ASP A 20 2.28 7.14 -6.98
N ALA A 21 2.25 5.82 -6.78
CA ALA A 21 1.31 5.16 -5.87
C ALA A 21 1.53 5.52 -4.38
N MET A 22 2.70 6.01 -4.01
CA MET A 22 3.02 6.45 -2.63
C MET A 22 2.53 7.87 -2.32
N ILE A 23 2.22 8.67 -3.34
CA ILE A 23 1.89 10.08 -3.17
C ILE A 23 0.44 10.43 -3.55
N ARG A 24 -0.34 9.47 -4.01
CA ARG A 24 -1.75 9.66 -4.37
C ARG A 24 -2.60 8.40 -4.20
N THR A 25 -3.90 8.58 -4.04
CA THR A 25 -4.87 7.49 -4.24
C THR A 25 -4.82 7.07 -5.70
N THR A 26 -4.62 5.77 -5.96
CA THR A 26 -4.61 5.23 -7.32
C THR A 26 -5.95 4.64 -7.69
N MET A 27 -6.28 4.71 -8.98
CA MET A 27 -7.56 4.25 -9.52
C MET A 27 -7.31 3.51 -10.84
N VAL A 28 -7.73 2.24 -10.91
CA VAL A 28 -7.51 1.39 -12.08
C VAL A 28 -8.79 0.67 -12.46
N PRO A 29 -9.35 0.88 -13.66
CA PRO A 29 -10.41 0.03 -14.20
C PRO A 29 -9.86 -1.39 -14.41
N THR A 30 -10.50 -2.38 -13.79
CA THR A 30 -10.03 -3.77 -13.84
C THR A 30 -10.96 -4.68 -14.62
N ILE A 31 -12.26 -4.38 -14.66
CA ILE A 31 -13.26 -5.18 -15.37
C ILE A 31 -14.22 -4.23 -16.09
N ILE A 32 -14.55 -4.55 -17.34
CA ILE A 32 -15.61 -3.89 -18.08
C ILE A 32 -16.51 -4.96 -18.66
N ASN A 33 -17.81 -4.88 -18.34
CA ASN A 33 -18.83 -5.81 -18.82
C ASN A 33 -19.94 -5.01 -19.53
N GLY A 34 -20.23 -5.40 -20.76
CA GLY A 34 -21.32 -4.79 -21.53
C GLY A 34 -21.59 -5.60 -22.80
N GLY A 35 -22.86 -5.88 -23.04
CA GLY A 35 -23.30 -6.65 -24.21
C GLY A 35 -22.96 -8.15 -24.14
N ASN A 36 -23.74 -8.92 -24.91
CA ASN A 36 -23.54 -10.36 -25.07
C ASN A 36 -23.73 -10.83 -26.53
N LYS A 37 -24.01 -9.88 -27.44
CA LYS A 37 -24.17 -10.13 -28.87
C LYS A 37 -23.56 -9.00 -29.67
N ALA A 38 -22.88 -9.33 -30.77
CA ALA A 38 -22.16 -8.38 -31.60
C ALA A 38 -23.04 -7.32 -32.28
N ASN A 39 -24.30 -7.63 -32.52
CA ASN A 39 -25.26 -6.77 -33.23
C ASN A 39 -26.33 -6.15 -32.33
N VAL A 40 -26.13 -6.16 -31.01
CA VAL A 40 -27.08 -5.57 -30.04
C VAL A 40 -26.35 -4.60 -29.12
N ILE A 41 -26.84 -3.38 -29.07
CA ILE A 41 -26.35 -2.37 -28.13
C ILE A 41 -26.83 -2.75 -26.72
N PRO A 42 -25.94 -2.87 -25.72
CA PRO A 42 -26.33 -3.22 -24.37
C PRO A 42 -27.10 -2.10 -23.67
N ASN A 43 -28.12 -2.46 -22.91
CA ASN A 43 -28.87 -1.49 -22.10
C ASN A 43 -28.07 -1.07 -20.86
N ILE A 44 -27.16 -1.90 -20.39
CA ILE A 44 -26.33 -1.63 -19.20
C ILE A 44 -24.89 -2.01 -19.51
N VAL A 45 -23.97 -1.14 -19.17
CA VAL A 45 -22.52 -1.39 -19.13
C VAL A 45 -22.04 -1.16 -17.70
N LYS A 46 -21.21 -2.05 -17.20
CA LYS A 46 -20.61 -1.96 -15.87
C LYS A 46 -19.10 -1.94 -15.98
N ALA A 47 -18.46 -1.02 -15.24
CA ALA A 47 -17.03 -1.00 -15.05
C ALA A 47 -16.74 -1.21 -13.56
N THR A 48 -15.81 -2.12 -13.25
CA THR A 48 -15.26 -2.27 -11.89
C THR A 48 -13.94 -1.55 -11.82
N ILE A 49 -13.80 -0.67 -10.83
CA ILE A 49 -12.61 0.14 -10.63
C ILE A 49 -12.02 -0.25 -9.27
N ASN A 50 -10.76 -0.66 -9.26
CA ASN A 50 -10.00 -0.87 -8.04
C ASN A 50 -9.35 0.46 -7.62
N LEU A 51 -9.58 0.85 -6.38
CA LEU A 51 -8.96 2.03 -5.77
C LEU A 51 -8.01 1.59 -4.65
N ARG A 52 -6.85 2.24 -4.58
CA ARG A 52 -5.91 2.14 -3.47
C ARG A 52 -5.87 3.49 -2.78
N LEU A 53 -6.48 3.57 -1.62
CA LEU A 53 -6.62 4.81 -0.87
C LEU A 53 -5.30 5.20 -0.21
N LEU A 54 -4.91 6.46 -0.39
CA LEU A 54 -3.82 7.05 0.38
C LEU A 54 -4.30 7.25 1.83
N PRO A 55 -3.47 7.02 2.86
CA PRO A 55 -3.81 7.35 4.23
C PRO A 55 -4.36 8.78 4.37
N GLY A 56 -5.49 8.93 5.06
CA GLY A 56 -6.22 10.19 5.17
C GLY A 56 -7.24 10.45 4.06
N THR A 57 -7.38 9.56 3.07
CA THR A 57 -8.47 9.59 2.08
C THR A 57 -9.50 8.55 2.46
N SER A 58 -10.75 8.95 2.63
CA SER A 58 -11.86 8.04 2.90
C SER A 58 -12.41 7.41 1.61
N ILE A 59 -13.16 6.32 1.77
CA ILE A 59 -13.94 5.73 0.66
C ILE A 59 -14.89 6.78 0.07
N GLN A 60 -15.53 7.60 0.90
CA GLN A 60 -16.45 8.63 0.42
C GLN A 60 -15.74 9.70 -0.41
N ASP A 61 -14.56 10.17 0.01
CA ASP A 61 -13.76 11.14 -0.77
C ASP A 61 -13.43 10.58 -2.17
N ALA A 62 -13.12 9.29 -2.24
CA ALA A 62 -12.83 8.63 -3.50
C ALA A 62 -14.06 8.51 -4.40
N VAL A 63 -15.22 8.17 -3.83
CA VAL A 63 -16.51 8.13 -4.55
C VAL A 63 -16.86 9.51 -5.08
N ASP A 64 -16.79 10.53 -4.23
CA ASP A 64 -17.09 11.92 -4.61
C ASP A 64 -16.17 12.42 -5.74
N HIS A 65 -14.90 12.02 -5.70
CA HIS A 65 -13.95 12.33 -6.76
C HIS A 65 -14.36 11.68 -8.09
N VAL A 66 -14.76 10.41 -8.07
CA VAL A 66 -15.23 9.68 -9.27
C VAL A 66 -16.51 10.32 -9.81
N GLU A 67 -17.48 10.61 -8.94
CA GLU A 67 -18.74 11.26 -9.34
C GLU A 67 -18.49 12.62 -10.01
N LYS A 68 -17.67 13.46 -9.40
CA LYS A 68 -17.30 14.76 -9.97
C LYS A 68 -16.55 14.64 -11.29
N SER A 69 -15.69 13.62 -11.43
CA SER A 69 -14.90 13.40 -12.65
C SER A 69 -15.77 12.93 -13.81
N ILE A 70 -16.74 12.06 -13.53
CA ILE A 70 -17.68 11.55 -14.53
C ILE A 70 -18.70 12.63 -14.92
N ASN A 71 -19.16 13.40 -13.95
CA ASN A 71 -20.13 14.51 -14.12
C ASN A 71 -21.33 14.14 -15.01
N ASN A 72 -21.88 12.94 -14.83
CA ASN A 72 -23.01 12.44 -15.62
C ASN A 72 -24.03 11.75 -14.69
N PRO A 73 -25.25 12.31 -14.51
CA PRO A 73 -26.25 11.79 -13.59
C PRO A 73 -26.85 10.43 -13.98
N ILE A 74 -26.62 9.97 -15.20
CA ILE A 74 -27.08 8.64 -15.67
C ILE A 74 -26.17 7.53 -15.11
N VAL A 75 -24.91 7.85 -14.83
CA VAL A 75 -23.94 6.90 -14.28
C VAL A 75 -24.20 6.71 -12.80
N LYS A 76 -24.42 5.47 -12.39
CA LYS A 76 -24.61 5.10 -10.98
C LYS A 76 -23.33 4.47 -10.45
N ILE A 77 -22.86 4.99 -9.33
CA ILE A 77 -21.70 4.44 -8.63
C ILE A 77 -22.18 3.64 -7.41
N SER A 78 -21.57 2.51 -7.17
CA SER A 78 -21.82 1.67 -5.98
C SER A 78 -20.52 1.12 -5.46
N ILE A 79 -20.40 1.10 -4.13
CA ILE A 79 -19.26 0.51 -3.43
C ILE A 79 -19.47 -1.01 -3.41
N GLN A 80 -18.45 -1.77 -3.81
CA GLN A 80 -18.49 -3.23 -3.79
C GLN A 80 -18.32 -3.77 -2.36
N PRO A 81 -18.94 -4.92 -2.01
CA PRO A 81 -18.69 -5.59 -0.74
C PRO A 81 -17.19 -5.88 -0.55
N GLY A 82 -16.70 -5.69 0.69
CA GLY A 82 -15.29 -5.88 1.02
C GLY A 82 -14.41 -4.65 0.80
N ALA A 83 -14.98 -3.51 0.44
CA ALA A 83 -14.26 -2.24 0.52
C ALA A 83 -13.90 -1.92 1.97
N VAL A 84 -12.67 -1.45 2.18
CA VAL A 84 -12.15 -1.07 3.50
C VAL A 84 -11.49 0.31 3.41
N GLU A 85 -11.59 1.07 4.50
CA GLU A 85 -10.92 2.36 4.62
C GLU A 85 -9.39 2.21 4.58
N ALA A 86 -8.69 3.30 4.26
CA ALA A 86 -7.23 3.33 4.38
C ALA A 86 -6.82 3.06 5.83
N SER A 87 -5.75 2.29 6.00
CA SER A 87 -5.20 2.05 7.34
C SER A 87 -4.63 3.34 7.93
N GLU A 88 -4.75 3.50 9.24
CA GLU A 88 -4.11 4.57 9.98
C GLU A 88 -2.58 4.50 9.84
N VAL A 89 -1.93 5.65 9.94
CA VAL A 89 -0.47 5.74 9.94
C VAL A 89 0.05 5.47 11.34
N SER A 90 0.83 4.41 11.50
CA SER A 90 1.43 4.05 12.79
C SER A 90 2.41 5.12 13.28
N PRO A 91 2.43 5.42 14.59
CA PRO A 91 3.32 6.42 15.16
C PRO A 91 4.80 5.96 15.09
N ILE A 92 5.70 6.91 14.79
CA ILE A 92 7.15 6.66 14.67
C ILE A 92 7.99 7.34 15.75
N ASN A 93 7.35 8.02 16.68
CA ASN A 93 8.01 8.79 17.74
C ASN A 93 7.90 8.15 19.14
N ASN A 94 7.42 6.90 19.21
CA ASN A 94 7.24 6.15 20.44
C ASN A 94 8.37 5.12 20.68
N GLU A 95 8.39 4.52 21.88
CA GLU A 95 9.41 3.54 22.25
C GLU A 95 9.32 2.24 21.44
N VAL A 96 8.11 1.85 21.01
CA VAL A 96 7.94 0.63 20.20
C VAL A 96 8.67 0.77 18.86
N PHE A 97 8.51 1.90 18.18
CA PHE A 97 9.24 2.14 16.93
C PHE A 97 10.75 2.25 17.16
N LYS A 98 11.18 2.92 18.23
CA LYS A 98 12.62 3.05 18.56
C LYS A 98 13.27 1.69 18.83
N ASN A 99 12.61 0.83 19.60
CA ASN A 99 13.10 -0.52 19.88
C ASN A 99 13.13 -1.37 18.61
N PHE A 100 12.10 -1.30 17.78
CA PHE A 100 12.06 -1.97 16.50
C PHE A 100 13.20 -1.51 15.57
N LYS A 101 13.40 -0.19 15.45
CA LYS A 101 14.51 0.39 14.70
C LYS A 101 15.87 -0.11 15.21
N LYS A 102 16.11 -0.09 16.53
CA LYS A 102 17.35 -0.57 17.14
C LYS A 102 17.59 -2.04 16.85
N ASN A 103 16.56 -2.87 16.88
CA ASN A 103 16.66 -4.28 16.54
C ASN A 103 17.07 -4.48 15.06
N ILE A 104 16.49 -3.73 14.13
CA ILE A 104 16.89 -3.76 12.71
C ILE A 104 18.37 -3.37 12.57
N GLU A 105 18.78 -2.24 13.15
CA GLU A 105 20.14 -1.71 13.05
C GLU A 105 21.19 -2.66 13.67
N SER A 106 20.83 -3.47 14.68
CA SER A 106 21.73 -4.46 15.27
C SER A 106 22.00 -5.69 14.40
N HIS A 107 21.11 -5.98 13.43
CA HIS A 107 21.28 -7.12 12.52
C HIS A 107 21.74 -6.72 11.12
N PHE A 108 21.57 -5.45 10.76
CA PHE A 108 21.87 -4.93 9.44
C PHE A 108 22.71 -3.64 9.55
N ASP A 109 24.02 -3.80 9.72
CA ASP A 109 24.99 -2.73 10.06
C ASP A 109 24.98 -1.50 9.15
N GLN A 110 24.51 -1.63 7.90
CA GLN A 110 24.44 -0.54 6.94
C GLN A 110 23.01 -0.05 6.69
N ALA A 111 22.02 -0.58 7.41
CA ALA A 111 20.64 -0.22 7.21
C ALA A 111 20.35 1.19 7.77
N VAL A 112 19.77 2.03 6.93
CA VAL A 112 19.17 3.30 7.36
C VAL A 112 17.68 3.08 7.52
N VAL A 113 17.23 2.97 8.78
CA VAL A 113 15.81 2.75 9.08
C VAL A 113 15.04 4.05 8.93
N SER A 114 14.17 4.09 7.94
CA SER A 114 13.25 5.20 7.66
C SER A 114 11.84 4.69 7.44
N PRO A 115 10.82 5.34 8.02
CA PRO A 115 9.44 4.99 7.71
C PRO A 115 9.12 5.32 6.26
N PHE A 116 8.34 4.43 5.63
CA PHE A 116 7.85 4.68 4.30
C PHE A 116 6.45 4.07 4.10
N LEU A 117 5.71 4.53 3.11
CA LEU A 117 4.36 4.03 2.84
C LEU A 117 4.44 2.71 2.07
N MET A 118 3.93 1.63 2.67
CA MET A 118 3.76 0.34 1.99
C MET A 118 2.52 0.38 1.09
N ILE A 119 2.72 0.27 -0.22
CA ILE A 119 1.64 0.32 -1.22
C ILE A 119 0.90 -1.00 -1.40
N GLY A 120 1.41 -2.10 -0.85
CA GLY A 120 0.79 -3.43 -0.88
C GLY A 120 -0.21 -3.64 0.25
N GLY A 121 -1.32 -4.33 -0.04
CA GLY A 121 -2.25 -4.81 0.99
C GLY A 121 -1.68 -6.04 1.69
N THR A 122 -1.80 -6.10 3.03
CA THR A 122 -1.40 -7.25 3.85
C THR A 122 -2.45 -7.49 4.93
N ASP A 123 -2.36 -8.63 5.61
CA ASP A 123 -3.24 -8.96 6.74
C ASP A 123 -3.06 -8.04 7.94
N SER A 124 -1.99 -7.22 7.95
CA SER A 124 -1.77 -6.20 8.98
C SER A 124 -2.96 -5.27 9.20
N ARG A 125 -3.79 -5.05 8.17
CA ARG A 125 -5.03 -4.27 8.25
C ARG A 125 -6.03 -4.78 9.30
N HIS A 126 -5.96 -6.07 9.66
CA HIS A 126 -6.86 -6.67 10.64
C HIS A 126 -6.43 -6.43 12.08
N PHE A 127 -5.20 -5.96 12.29
CA PHE A 127 -4.62 -5.72 13.62
C PHE A 127 -4.91 -4.32 14.17
N ASN A 128 -5.49 -3.42 13.39
CA ASN A 128 -5.86 -2.06 13.83
C ASN A 128 -6.78 -2.06 15.07
N ILE A 129 -7.57 -3.13 15.25
CA ILE A 129 -8.49 -3.26 16.38
C ILE A 129 -7.77 -3.58 17.69
N VAL A 130 -6.52 -4.01 17.65
CA VAL A 130 -5.75 -4.44 18.82
C VAL A 130 -4.47 -3.64 19.04
N SER A 131 -3.98 -2.90 18.04
CA SER A 131 -2.76 -2.11 18.14
C SER A 131 -2.76 -0.93 17.19
N GLU A 132 -2.22 0.21 17.64
CA GLU A 132 -1.87 1.35 16.81
C GLU A 132 -0.46 1.24 16.20
N ASN A 133 0.36 0.30 16.71
CA ASN A 133 1.76 0.11 16.32
C ASN A 133 1.87 -1.03 15.29
N ILE A 134 1.59 -0.72 14.04
CA ILE A 134 1.60 -1.70 12.95
C ILE A 134 2.69 -1.33 11.96
N TYR A 135 3.84 -1.98 12.08
CA TYR A 135 4.98 -1.78 11.18
C TYR A 135 5.11 -2.97 10.24
N LYS A 136 5.33 -2.69 8.97
CA LYS A 136 5.56 -3.70 7.93
C LYS A 136 7.04 -3.69 7.60
N PHE A 137 7.69 -4.82 7.81
CA PHE A 137 9.11 -4.98 7.56
C PHE A 137 9.40 -6.39 7.08
N SER A 138 10.25 -6.49 6.08
CA SER A 138 10.80 -7.77 5.63
C SER A 138 12.33 -7.66 5.68
N PRO A 139 13.01 -8.49 6.46
CA PRO A 139 14.47 -8.49 6.56
C PRO A 139 15.15 -9.20 5.39
N MET A 140 14.46 -9.39 4.28
CA MET A 140 15.03 -9.97 3.05
C MET A 140 15.67 -8.87 2.21
N ILE A 141 16.89 -9.14 1.72
CA ILE A 141 17.63 -8.23 0.85
C ILE A 141 17.42 -8.70 -0.59
N ASP A 142 17.02 -7.78 -1.45
CA ASP A 142 16.82 -7.98 -2.90
C ASP A 142 16.12 -9.30 -3.28
N PRO A 143 14.94 -9.59 -2.73
CA PRO A 143 14.21 -10.78 -3.12
C PRO A 143 13.74 -10.64 -4.57
N GLU A 144 13.99 -11.66 -5.39
CA GLU A 144 13.63 -11.68 -6.80
C GLU A 144 12.37 -12.52 -7.04
N GLY A 145 11.58 -12.10 -8.03
CA GLY A 145 10.46 -12.89 -8.54
C GLY A 145 9.22 -12.93 -7.64
N PHE A 146 8.99 -11.93 -6.80
CA PHE A 146 7.80 -11.84 -5.94
C PHE A 146 6.52 -12.17 -6.69
N HIS A 147 5.75 -13.15 -6.19
CA HIS A 147 4.51 -13.67 -6.79
C HIS A 147 4.68 -14.21 -8.22
N GLY A 148 5.91 -14.41 -8.65
CA GLY A 148 6.24 -14.87 -9.98
C GLY A 148 6.74 -16.32 -10.03
N VAL A 149 7.14 -16.74 -11.24
CA VAL A 149 7.82 -18.01 -11.45
C VAL A 149 9.30 -17.83 -11.06
N ASN A 150 9.88 -18.82 -10.34
CA ASN A 150 11.25 -18.79 -9.83
C ASN A 150 11.50 -17.69 -8.76
N GLU A 151 10.58 -17.48 -7.85
CA GLU A 151 10.82 -16.65 -6.67
C GLU A 151 12.02 -17.20 -5.88
N GLN A 152 12.99 -16.33 -5.58
CA GLN A 152 14.26 -16.71 -4.99
C GLN A 152 14.57 -15.91 -3.73
N LEU A 153 15.26 -16.58 -2.80
CA LEU A 153 15.76 -16.00 -1.57
C LEU A 153 17.19 -16.48 -1.32
N ASP A 154 18.11 -15.55 -1.01
CA ASP A 154 19.46 -15.91 -0.61
C ASP A 154 19.47 -16.59 0.78
N LEU A 155 20.15 -17.74 0.91
CA LEU A 155 20.20 -18.49 2.16
C LEU A 155 20.94 -17.76 3.28
N LYS A 156 21.91 -16.88 2.96
CA LYS A 156 22.60 -16.08 3.98
C LYS A 156 21.64 -15.05 4.58
N ASP A 157 20.83 -14.43 3.75
CA ASP A 157 19.83 -13.47 4.18
C ASP A 157 18.71 -14.14 4.97
N TYR A 158 18.33 -15.35 4.58
CA TYR A 158 17.38 -16.18 5.33
C TYR A 158 17.86 -16.46 6.77
N ASN A 159 19.14 -16.82 6.93
CA ASN A 159 19.71 -17.06 8.25
C ASN A 159 19.77 -15.78 9.12
N LYS A 160 20.10 -14.62 8.53
CA LYS A 160 20.03 -13.34 9.23
C LYS A 160 18.59 -12.99 9.65
N THR A 161 17.63 -13.27 8.77
CA THR A 161 16.20 -13.11 9.04
C THR A 161 15.75 -13.89 10.27
N ILE A 162 16.18 -15.15 10.39
CA ILE A 162 15.88 -15.97 11.57
C ILE A 162 16.45 -15.32 12.84
N GLY A 163 17.71 -14.90 12.81
CA GLY A 163 18.36 -14.23 13.95
C GLY A 163 17.60 -12.96 14.37
N PHE A 164 17.25 -12.13 13.40
CA PHE A 164 16.45 -10.92 13.61
C PHE A 164 15.13 -11.22 14.35
N TYR A 165 14.32 -12.17 13.86
CA TYR A 165 13.04 -12.49 14.48
C TYR A 165 13.18 -13.13 15.86
N VAL A 166 14.20 -13.97 16.09
CA VAL A 166 14.48 -14.54 17.41
C VAL A 166 14.76 -13.44 18.43
N ASP A 167 15.62 -12.48 18.08
CA ASP A 167 15.97 -11.39 19.00
C ASP A 167 14.84 -10.38 19.16
N PHE A 168 14.09 -10.13 18.09
CA PHE A 168 12.89 -9.30 18.17
C PHE A 168 11.86 -9.87 19.15
N ILE A 169 11.55 -11.16 19.06
CA ILE A 169 10.57 -11.82 19.94
C ILE A 169 11.07 -11.88 21.40
N LYS A 170 12.37 -12.06 21.62
CA LYS A 170 12.95 -12.05 22.98
C LYS A 170 12.98 -10.66 23.61
N GLY A 171 12.95 -9.61 22.80
CA GLY A 171 12.96 -8.22 23.25
C GLY A 171 11.57 -7.62 23.51
N LEU A 172 10.50 -8.36 23.21
CA LEU A 172 9.11 -7.99 23.54
C LEU A 172 8.80 -8.28 24.99
#